data_ab5991df47fe9f95b4f16dab82e97bab
#
_entry.id   ab5991df47fe9f95b4f16dab82e97bab
#
_cell.length_a   1.000
_cell.length_b   1.000
_cell.length_c   1.000
_cell.angle_alpha   90.00
_cell.angle_beta   90.00
_cell.angle_gamma   90.00
#
_symmetry.space_group_name_H-M   'P 1'
#
loop_
_entity.id
_entity.type
_entity.pdbx_description
1 polymer ?
#
loop_
_entity_poly.entity_id
_entity_poly.type
_entity_poly.pdbx_seq_one_letter_code
_entity_poly.pdbx_strand_id
1 'polypeptide(L)'
;MELDAVGKAIVQYHLVPLVHQANLGLEVTMHRVDAHGHLATTAHPQAFGSAQQNHQLRPGFSASALKFTTPVRRDIPALMAYLKGLNTAARRALDADERLWPLSSTPVLPDDLTNVPLADVDQVSYQRRRDLARKYELQRLMTTGSHVNMSLNEALFTRLYTETFHQQYHSYVDFRNAIYLKVAQGLVRMNWLIQYLFGASPRLAVTD
;
A
#
# COMPACT_ATOMS: atom_id res chain seq x y z
N MET A 1 -21.34 -23.58 6.13
CA MET A 1 -21.10 -22.75 4.92
C MET A 1 -20.61 -23.67 3.82
N GLU A 2 -21.40 -23.83 2.76
CA GLU A 2 -21.02 -24.70 1.66
C GLU A 2 -19.92 -24.04 0.81
N LEU A 3 -18.84 -24.80 0.52
CA LEU A 3 -17.78 -24.34 -0.36
C LEU A 3 -18.34 -24.19 -1.78
N ASP A 4 -17.99 -23.08 -2.45
CA ASP A 4 -18.30 -22.92 -3.86
C ASP A 4 -17.49 -23.92 -4.74
N ALA A 5 -17.75 -23.94 -6.03
CA ALA A 5 -17.09 -24.88 -6.95
C ALA A 5 -15.55 -24.77 -6.92
N VAL A 6 -15.03 -23.55 -6.72
CA VAL A 6 -13.57 -23.31 -6.63
C VAL A 6 -13.03 -23.92 -5.34
N GLY A 7 -13.68 -23.67 -4.20
CA GLY A 7 -13.28 -24.24 -2.92
C GLY A 7 -13.33 -25.78 -2.93
N LYS A 8 -14.36 -26.36 -3.55
CA LYS A 8 -14.48 -27.83 -3.72
C LYS A 8 -13.31 -28.37 -4.56
N ALA A 9 -12.96 -27.73 -5.68
CA ALA A 9 -11.84 -28.14 -6.51
C ALA A 9 -10.48 -28.01 -5.78
N ILE A 10 -10.27 -26.94 -4.99
CA ILE A 10 -9.05 -26.76 -4.18
C ILE A 10 -8.87 -27.94 -3.22
N VAL A 11 -9.91 -28.36 -2.55
CA VAL A 11 -9.87 -29.51 -1.63
C VAL A 11 -9.68 -30.81 -2.38
N GLN A 12 -10.45 -31.04 -3.44
CA GLN A 12 -10.43 -32.27 -4.24
C GLN A 12 -9.04 -32.55 -4.85
N TYR A 13 -8.36 -31.52 -5.36
CA TYR A 13 -7.04 -31.66 -6.00
C TYR A 13 -5.87 -31.36 -5.06
N HIS A 14 -6.12 -31.27 -3.73
CA HIS A 14 -5.08 -31.03 -2.73
C HIS A 14 -4.26 -29.74 -2.97
N LEU A 15 -4.93 -28.66 -3.42
CA LEU A 15 -4.27 -27.41 -3.80
C LEU A 15 -4.14 -26.39 -2.63
N VAL A 16 -4.58 -26.74 -1.44
CA VAL A 16 -4.47 -25.86 -0.24
C VAL A 16 -3.05 -25.33 -0.02
N PRO A 17 -1.98 -26.12 -0.18
CA PRO A 17 -0.61 -25.59 -0.06
C PRO A 17 -0.29 -24.46 -1.03
N LEU A 18 -0.86 -24.48 -2.25
CA LEU A 18 -0.67 -23.42 -3.23
C LEU A 18 -1.41 -22.12 -2.87
N VAL A 19 -2.53 -22.22 -2.16
CA VAL A 19 -3.23 -21.05 -1.60
C VAL A 19 -2.34 -20.32 -0.59
N HIS A 20 -1.65 -21.08 0.28
CA HIS A 20 -0.73 -20.52 1.27
C HIS A 20 0.58 -19.95 0.67
N GLN A 21 0.86 -20.22 -0.60
CA GLN A 21 2.02 -19.69 -1.32
C GLN A 21 1.71 -18.42 -2.10
N ALA A 22 0.82 -17.57 -1.58
CA ALA A 22 0.53 -16.27 -2.18
C ALA A 22 1.79 -15.39 -2.19
N ASN A 23 1.90 -14.56 -3.23
CA ASN A 23 2.91 -13.53 -3.29
C ASN A 23 2.40 -12.28 -2.55
N LEU A 24 3.23 -11.70 -1.71
CA LEU A 24 2.90 -10.56 -0.87
C LEU A 24 3.88 -9.42 -1.11
N GLY A 25 3.37 -8.19 -1.09
CA GLY A 25 4.15 -6.97 -1.10
C GLY A 25 3.52 -5.94 -0.17
N LEU A 26 4.32 -5.09 0.44
CA LEU A 26 3.85 -4.00 1.30
C LEU A 26 4.22 -2.65 0.70
N GLU A 27 3.27 -1.74 0.75
CA GLU A 27 3.50 -0.31 0.57
C GLU A 27 3.04 0.42 1.83
N VAL A 28 3.97 1.09 2.50
CA VAL A 28 3.66 1.89 3.69
C VAL A 28 4.05 3.33 3.42
N THR A 29 3.14 4.25 3.68
CA THR A 29 3.44 5.68 3.56
C THR A 29 3.42 6.31 4.94
N MET A 30 4.45 7.09 5.25
CA MET A 30 4.56 7.87 6.49
C MET A 30 5.01 9.27 6.15
N HIS A 31 4.52 10.26 6.90
CA HIS A 31 5.03 11.63 6.80
C HIS A 31 6.31 11.81 7.62
N ARG A 32 7.16 12.72 7.18
CA ARG A 32 8.21 13.31 8.01
C ARG A 32 7.60 14.46 8.80
N VAL A 33 7.92 14.54 10.06
CA VAL A 33 7.47 15.56 10.99
C VAL A 33 8.64 16.03 11.85
N ASP A 34 8.54 17.22 12.44
CA ASP A 34 9.45 17.69 13.46
C ASP A 34 9.20 16.99 14.82
N ALA A 35 9.94 17.40 15.85
CA ALA A 35 9.81 16.86 17.21
C ALA A 35 8.44 17.18 17.87
N HIS A 36 7.70 18.15 17.35
CA HIS A 36 6.38 18.58 17.85
C HIS A 36 5.22 18.01 17.03
N GLY A 37 5.51 17.23 16.00
CA GLY A 37 4.49 16.60 15.14
C GLY A 37 4.00 17.50 13.99
N HIS A 38 4.66 18.63 13.72
CA HIS A 38 4.36 19.45 12.55
C HIS A 38 4.94 18.83 11.30
N LEU A 39 4.21 18.93 10.20
CA LEU A 39 4.63 18.40 8.91
C LEU A 39 5.95 19.02 8.46
N ALA A 40 6.92 18.18 8.09
CA ALA A 40 8.16 18.66 7.50
C ALA A 40 7.89 19.31 6.13
N THR A 41 8.45 20.49 5.90
CA THR A 41 8.35 21.22 4.62
C THR A 41 9.61 21.08 3.77
N THR A 42 10.61 20.37 4.26
CA THR A 42 11.87 20.10 3.56
C THR A 42 11.68 19.23 2.33
N ALA A 43 12.58 19.32 1.37
CA ALA A 43 12.59 18.48 0.19
C ALA A 43 12.77 16.99 0.52
N HIS A 44 12.48 16.12 -0.44
CA HIS A 44 12.78 14.69 -0.31
C HIS A 44 14.27 14.46 -0.07
N PRO A 45 14.66 13.65 0.96
CA PRO A 45 16.08 13.48 1.30
C PRO A 45 16.93 12.99 0.14
N GLN A 46 18.01 13.70 -0.17
CA GLN A 46 18.91 13.34 -1.28
C GLN A 46 19.60 11.98 -1.09
N ALA A 47 19.75 11.54 0.18
CA ALA A 47 20.32 10.24 0.51
C ALA A 47 19.54 9.06 -0.08
N PHE A 48 18.27 9.24 -0.46
CA PHE A 48 17.50 8.21 -1.14
C PHE A 48 17.73 8.17 -2.64
N GLY A 49 18.53 9.07 -3.19
CA GLY A 49 18.79 9.18 -4.61
C GLY A 49 17.59 9.71 -5.40
N SER A 50 17.57 9.42 -6.70
CA SER A 50 16.50 9.86 -7.58
C SER A 50 15.17 9.18 -7.26
N ALA A 51 14.12 9.96 -7.00
CA ALA A 51 12.76 9.45 -6.80
C ALA A 51 12.18 8.67 -8.00
N GLN A 52 12.73 8.87 -9.21
CA GLN A 52 12.36 8.12 -10.40
C GLN A 52 13.01 6.73 -10.43
N GLN A 53 14.22 6.59 -9.91
CA GLN A 53 15.00 5.34 -9.95
C GLN A 53 14.84 4.50 -8.69
N ASN A 54 14.70 5.13 -7.52
CA ASN A 54 14.49 4.40 -6.28
C ASN A 54 13.04 4.01 -6.10
N HIS A 55 12.69 2.79 -6.49
CA HIS A 55 11.33 2.27 -6.37
C HIS A 55 10.93 1.87 -4.94
N GLN A 56 11.86 1.83 -4.00
CA GLN A 56 11.64 1.34 -2.64
C GLN A 56 11.40 2.46 -1.63
N LEU A 57 12.04 3.62 -1.84
CA LEU A 57 11.90 4.81 -1.00
C LEU A 57 11.62 6.01 -1.90
N ARG A 58 10.36 6.37 -2.06
CA ARG A 58 9.91 7.46 -2.92
C ARG A 58 9.07 8.46 -2.16
N PRO A 59 8.97 9.71 -2.62
CA PRO A 59 7.98 10.62 -2.07
C PRO A 59 6.56 10.12 -2.39
N GLY A 60 5.62 10.40 -1.47
CA GLY A 60 4.20 10.14 -1.65
C GLY A 60 3.48 11.26 -2.42
N PHE A 61 2.39 11.80 -1.84
CA PHE A 61 1.67 12.96 -2.38
C PHE A 61 2.45 14.25 -2.19
N SER A 62 2.95 14.49 -0.97
CA SER A 62 3.83 15.61 -0.64
C SER A 62 5.29 15.17 -0.59
N ALA A 63 6.21 16.12 -0.62
CA ALA A 63 7.64 15.87 -0.43
C ALA A 63 7.96 15.33 0.98
N SER A 64 7.14 15.66 1.98
CA SER A 64 7.26 15.12 3.34
C SER A 64 6.88 13.66 3.46
N ALA A 65 6.02 13.14 2.56
CA ALA A 65 5.57 11.76 2.59
C ALA A 65 6.64 10.83 2.03
N LEU A 66 7.03 9.82 2.80
CA LEU A 66 7.90 8.74 2.37
C LEU A 66 7.07 7.48 2.12
N LYS A 67 7.14 6.95 0.91
CA LYS A 67 6.52 5.69 0.52
C LYS A 67 7.57 4.58 0.51
N PHE A 68 7.37 3.61 1.37
CA PHE A 68 8.18 2.40 1.50
C PHE A 68 7.53 1.30 0.68
N THR A 69 8.23 0.74 -0.30
CA THR A 69 7.73 -0.34 -1.14
C THR A 69 8.66 -1.54 -1.04
N THR A 70 8.16 -2.67 -0.57
CA THR A 70 8.95 -3.89 -0.48
C THR A 70 8.96 -4.65 -1.81
N PRO A 71 9.98 -5.47 -2.09
CA PRO A 71 9.89 -6.46 -3.13
C PRO A 71 8.85 -7.53 -2.76
N VAL A 72 8.38 -8.25 -3.78
CA VAL A 72 7.46 -9.37 -3.60
C VAL A 72 8.14 -10.51 -2.84
N ARG A 73 7.47 -11.05 -1.83
CA ARG A 73 7.90 -12.19 -1.02
C ARG A 73 6.72 -13.14 -0.76
N ARG A 74 7.03 -14.40 -0.45
CA ARG A 74 6.06 -15.41 0.02
C ARG A 74 6.16 -15.65 1.52
N ASP A 75 7.25 -15.25 2.11
CA ASP A 75 7.55 -15.38 3.53
C ASP A 75 7.25 -14.06 4.24
N ILE A 76 6.33 -14.07 5.19
CA ILE A 76 5.92 -12.87 5.94
C ILE A 76 7.06 -12.36 6.85
N PRO A 77 7.78 -13.18 7.61
CA PRO A 77 8.95 -12.74 8.37
C PRO A 77 9.99 -12.03 7.51
N ALA A 78 10.34 -12.57 6.35
CA ALA A 78 11.28 -11.95 5.43
C ALA A 78 10.76 -10.62 4.86
N LEU A 79 9.46 -10.53 4.56
CA LEU A 79 8.80 -9.31 4.11
C LEU A 79 8.87 -8.22 5.17
N MET A 80 8.55 -8.56 6.42
CA MET A 80 8.59 -7.63 7.57
C MET A 80 10.03 -7.22 7.91
N ALA A 81 11.00 -8.12 7.84
CA ALA A 81 12.40 -7.80 8.02
C ALA A 81 12.89 -6.80 6.97
N TYR A 82 12.46 -6.96 5.72
CA TYR A 82 12.78 -6.03 4.65
C TYR A 82 12.19 -4.64 4.90
N LEU A 83 10.89 -4.56 5.26
CA LEU A 83 10.24 -3.30 5.60
C LEU A 83 10.94 -2.59 6.78
N LYS A 84 11.33 -3.36 7.82
CA LYS A 84 12.11 -2.84 8.95
C LYS A 84 13.45 -2.29 8.49
N GLY A 85 14.13 -2.95 7.56
CA GLY A 85 15.38 -2.48 6.97
C GLY A 85 15.20 -1.13 6.23
N LEU A 86 14.17 -1.01 5.40
CA LEU A 86 13.83 0.25 4.72
C LEU A 86 13.53 1.37 5.72
N ASN A 87 12.74 1.09 6.76
CA ASN A 87 12.43 2.06 7.80
C ASN A 87 13.69 2.51 8.55
N THR A 88 14.60 1.58 8.86
CA THR A 88 15.88 1.89 9.51
C THR A 88 16.76 2.76 8.61
N ALA A 89 16.86 2.44 7.33
CA ALA A 89 17.60 3.24 6.36
C ALA A 89 17.03 4.66 6.24
N ALA A 90 15.69 4.76 6.15
CA ALA A 90 15.01 6.04 6.10
C ALA A 90 15.33 6.90 7.33
N ARG A 91 15.17 6.35 8.55
CA ARG A 91 15.44 7.08 9.81
C ARG A 91 16.90 7.60 9.92
N ARG A 92 17.84 6.87 9.34
CA ARG A 92 19.26 7.29 9.34
C ARG A 92 19.56 8.43 8.36
N ALA A 93 18.71 8.59 7.36
CA ALA A 93 18.85 9.58 6.31
C ALA A 93 17.99 10.84 6.55
N LEU A 94 17.15 10.83 7.59
CA LEU A 94 16.40 12.03 8.00
C LEU A 94 17.33 13.03 8.70
N ASP A 95 16.95 14.30 8.64
CA ASP A 95 17.58 15.33 9.43
C ASP A 95 17.43 15.06 10.94
N ALA A 96 18.31 15.61 11.76
CA ALA A 96 18.43 15.28 13.18
C ALA A 96 17.14 15.58 13.99
N ASP A 97 16.38 16.57 13.57
CA ASP A 97 15.12 17.02 14.16
C ASP A 97 13.88 16.38 13.53
N GLU A 98 14.04 15.64 12.40
CA GLU A 98 12.93 14.98 11.75
C GLU A 98 12.63 13.59 12.33
N ARG A 99 11.36 13.22 12.30
CA ARG A 99 10.82 11.92 12.73
C ARG A 99 9.84 11.40 11.68
N LEU A 100 9.60 10.08 11.69
CA LEU A 100 8.51 9.46 10.91
C LEU A 100 7.23 9.46 11.75
N TRP A 101 6.16 10.00 11.17
CA TRP A 101 4.81 10.01 11.75
C TRP A 101 4.21 8.62 11.65
N PRO A 102 3.92 7.93 12.79
CA PRO A 102 3.51 6.52 12.77
C PRO A 102 2.02 6.32 12.52
N LEU A 103 1.23 7.40 12.49
CA LEU A 103 -0.22 7.33 12.35
C LEU A 103 -0.64 7.53 10.90
N SER A 104 -1.80 6.99 10.54
CA SER A 104 -2.43 7.22 9.22
C SER A 104 -3.13 8.58 9.12
N SER A 105 -3.43 9.20 10.26
CA SER A 105 -3.98 10.56 10.32
C SER A 105 -2.96 11.60 9.84
N THR A 106 -3.46 12.69 9.33
CA THR A 106 -2.65 13.85 8.94
C THR A 106 -1.92 14.42 10.16
N PRO A 107 -0.60 14.69 10.09
CA PRO A 107 0.11 15.43 11.13
C PRO A 107 -0.35 16.89 11.18
N VAL A 108 0.16 17.67 12.13
CA VAL A 108 -0.13 19.10 12.20
C VAL A 108 0.39 19.79 10.93
N LEU A 109 -0.51 20.40 10.18
CA LEU A 109 -0.19 21.11 8.96
C LEU A 109 0.23 22.56 9.27
N PRO A 110 1.04 23.20 8.42
CA PRO A 110 1.30 24.64 8.55
C PRO A 110 0.02 25.44 8.33
N ASP A 111 -0.07 26.62 8.96
CA ASP A 111 -1.22 27.53 8.80
C ASP A 111 -1.46 27.91 7.35
N ASP A 112 -0.39 28.17 6.62
CA ASP A 112 -0.46 28.38 5.18
C ASP A 112 -0.18 27.07 4.43
N LEU A 113 -1.23 26.46 3.93
CA LEU A 113 -1.17 25.19 3.19
C LEU A 113 -0.43 25.30 1.86
N THR A 114 -0.19 26.51 1.33
CA THR A 114 0.64 26.70 0.13
C THR A 114 2.11 26.38 0.38
N ASN A 115 2.52 26.37 1.64
CA ASN A 115 3.87 25.98 2.07
C ASN A 115 4.10 24.47 2.12
N VAL A 116 3.06 23.65 1.90
CA VAL A 116 3.23 22.19 1.81
C VAL A 116 3.77 21.81 0.43
N PRO A 117 5.05 21.40 0.32
CA PRO A 117 5.62 21.07 -0.97
C PRO A 117 5.04 19.76 -1.49
N LEU A 118 4.48 19.81 -2.70
CA LEU A 118 4.04 18.61 -3.41
C LEU A 118 5.26 17.82 -3.91
N ALA A 119 5.14 16.50 -3.96
CA ALA A 119 6.22 15.67 -4.46
C ALA A 119 6.46 15.89 -5.96
N ASP A 120 7.68 16.29 -6.32
CA ASP A 120 8.14 16.48 -7.68
C ASP A 120 9.01 15.28 -8.09
N VAL A 121 8.38 14.30 -8.72
CA VAL A 121 9.05 13.10 -9.22
C VAL A 121 9.26 13.22 -10.74
N ASP A 122 8.22 13.63 -11.44
CA ASP A 122 8.17 13.90 -12.87
C ASP A 122 7.05 14.91 -13.17
N GLN A 123 7.14 15.56 -14.30
CA GLN A 123 6.23 16.65 -14.67
C GLN A 123 4.74 16.21 -14.70
N VAL A 124 4.45 15.00 -15.19
CA VAL A 124 3.08 14.50 -15.32
C VAL A 124 2.47 14.23 -13.95
N SER A 125 3.19 13.52 -13.08
CA SER A 125 2.73 13.23 -11.71
C SER A 125 2.67 14.49 -10.85
N TYR A 126 3.56 15.45 -11.02
CA TYR A 126 3.50 16.73 -10.33
C TYR A 126 2.26 17.53 -10.73
N GLN A 127 1.98 17.64 -12.02
CA GLN A 127 0.77 18.33 -12.49
C GLN A 127 -0.49 17.67 -11.95
N ARG A 128 -0.58 16.34 -11.99
CA ARG A 128 -1.71 15.60 -11.41
C ARG A 128 -1.89 15.88 -9.91
N ARG A 129 -0.81 15.95 -9.12
CA ARG A 129 -0.89 16.31 -7.69
C ARG A 129 -1.41 17.72 -7.49
N ARG A 130 -0.96 18.68 -8.31
CA ARG A 130 -1.48 20.06 -8.29
C ARG A 130 -2.97 20.12 -8.57
N ASP A 131 -3.45 19.39 -9.57
CA ASP A 131 -4.87 19.36 -9.93
C ASP A 131 -5.71 18.71 -8.82
N LEU A 132 -5.20 17.66 -8.19
CA LEU A 132 -5.85 17.06 -7.03
C LEU A 132 -5.89 18.02 -5.83
N ALA A 133 -4.79 18.73 -5.54
CA ALA A 133 -4.73 19.71 -4.44
C ALA A 133 -5.68 20.91 -4.66
N ARG A 134 -5.96 21.26 -5.92
CA ARG A 134 -6.97 22.30 -6.26
C ARG A 134 -8.40 21.80 -6.11
N LYS A 135 -8.63 20.51 -6.36
CA LYS A 135 -9.97 19.90 -6.37
C LYS A 135 -10.44 19.43 -4.99
N TYR A 136 -9.52 18.99 -4.16
CA TYR A 136 -9.80 18.38 -2.86
C TYR A 136 -9.09 19.14 -1.73
N GLU A 137 -9.65 19.07 -0.53
CA GLU A 137 -8.99 19.58 0.68
C GLU A 137 -7.64 18.88 0.88
N LEU A 138 -6.57 19.66 1.02
CA LEU A 138 -5.22 19.12 1.15
C LEU A 138 -5.11 18.17 2.34
N GLN A 139 -5.76 18.46 3.46
CA GLN A 139 -5.77 17.63 4.65
C GLN A 139 -6.20 16.18 4.35
N ARG A 140 -7.20 15.98 3.49
CA ARG A 140 -7.66 14.66 3.08
C ARG A 140 -6.65 13.93 2.19
N LEU A 141 -5.89 14.68 1.39
CA LEU A 141 -4.86 14.13 0.52
C LEU A 141 -3.57 13.77 1.28
N MET A 142 -3.44 14.26 2.50
CA MET A 142 -2.29 14.01 3.39
C MET A 142 -2.48 12.81 4.31
N THR A 143 -3.61 12.11 4.23
CA THR A 143 -3.78 10.84 4.95
C THR A 143 -2.83 9.78 4.37
N THR A 144 -2.30 8.94 5.24
CA THR A 144 -1.36 7.88 4.88
C THR A 144 -1.90 6.50 5.28
N GLY A 145 -1.18 5.45 4.97
CA GLY A 145 -1.61 4.11 5.34
C GLY A 145 -0.66 3.02 4.87
N SER A 146 -1.08 1.80 5.14
CA SER A 146 -0.38 0.58 4.72
C SER A 146 -1.24 -0.17 3.71
N HIS A 147 -0.67 -0.48 2.56
CA HIS A 147 -1.28 -1.31 1.54
C HIS A 147 -0.63 -2.69 1.53
N VAL A 148 -1.44 -3.73 1.60
CA VAL A 148 -1.00 -5.11 1.40
C VAL A 148 -1.39 -5.54 -0.01
N ASN A 149 -0.40 -5.72 -0.86
CA ASN A 149 -0.58 -6.24 -2.21
C ASN A 149 -0.44 -7.77 -2.17
N MET A 150 -1.44 -8.48 -2.69
CA MET A 150 -1.44 -9.93 -2.71
C MET A 150 -1.78 -10.45 -4.11
N SER A 151 -1.04 -11.47 -4.56
CA SER A 151 -1.43 -12.27 -5.71
C SER A 151 -1.35 -13.75 -5.38
N LEU A 152 -2.30 -14.52 -5.88
CA LEU A 152 -2.30 -15.97 -5.71
C LEU A 152 -1.20 -16.62 -6.54
N ASN A 153 -0.79 -17.84 -6.15
CA ASN A 153 0.22 -18.61 -6.86
C ASN A 153 -0.28 -18.97 -8.26
N GLU A 154 0.53 -18.73 -9.28
CA GLU A 154 0.18 -19.03 -10.67
C GLU A 154 -0.10 -20.53 -10.90
N ALA A 155 0.63 -21.42 -10.21
CA ALA A 155 0.40 -22.84 -10.28
C ALA A 155 -1.00 -23.24 -9.76
N LEU A 156 -1.57 -22.49 -8.80
CA LEU A 156 -2.94 -22.70 -8.35
C LEU A 156 -3.94 -22.48 -9.50
N PHE A 157 -3.79 -21.35 -10.20
CA PHE A 157 -4.67 -21.04 -11.34
C PHE A 157 -4.55 -22.06 -12.46
N THR A 158 -3.32 -22.43 -12.82
CA THR A 158 -3.06 -23.41 -13.88
C THR A 158 -3.72 -24.74 -13.56
N ARG A 159 -3.53 -25.27 -12.34
CA ARG A 159 -4.11 -26.52 -11.89
C ARG A 159 -5.64 -26.47 -11.86
N LEU A 160 -6.23 -25.44 -11.28
CA LEU A 160 -7.69 -25.27 -11.26
C LEU A 160 -8.28 -25.18 -12.65
N TYR A 161 -7.65 -24.43 -13.55
CA TYR A 161 -8.12 -24.30 -14.92
C TYR A 161 -8.05 -25.63 -15.66
N THR A 162 -6.90 -26.29 -15.64
CA THR A 162 -6.67 -27.55 -16.38
C THR A 162 -7.54 -28.68 -15.86
N GLU A 163 -7.67 -28.84 -14.54
CA GLU A 163 -8.37 -29.98 -13.94
C GLU A 163 -9.90 -29.81 -13.93
N THR A 164 -10.40 -28.56 -13.94
CA THR A 164 -11.84 -28.36 -13.68
C THR A 164 -12.51 -27.37 -14.62
N PHE A 165 -11.88 -26.20 -14.88
CA PHE A 165 -12.60 -25.05 -15.42
C PHE A 165 -12.33 -24.75 -16.89
N HIS A 166 -11.44 -25.48 -17.58
CA HIS A 166 -11.07 -25.21 -18.97
C HIS A 166 -12.24 -25.23 -19.98
N GLN A 167 -13.30 -25.99 -19.69
CA GLN A 167 -14.49 -26.03 -20.55
C GLN A 167 -15.53 -24.94 -20.22
N GLN A 168 -15.39 -24.26 -19.08
CA GLN A 168 -16.36 -23.27 -18.59
C GLN A 168 -16.00 -21.82 -18.96
N TYR A 169 -14.75 -21.59 -19.35
CA TYR A 169 -14.22 -20.27 -19.69
C TYR A 169 -13.59 -20.27 -21.07
N HIS A 170 -13.75 -19.15 -21.81
CA HIS A 170 -13.18 -19.02 -23.16
C HIS A 170 -11.64 -19.05 -23.16
N SER A 171 -11.01 -18.59 -22.08
CA SER A 171 -9.56 -18.58 -21.94
C SER A 171 -9.12 -18.72 -20.49
N TYR A 172 -7.84 -19.06 -20.30
CA TYR A 172 -7.19 -19.04 -19.00
C TYR A 172 -7.24 -17.65 -18.35
N VAL A 173 -7.12 -16.59 -19.16
CA VAL A 173 -7.15 -15.19 -18.66
C VAL A 173 -8.53 -14.87 -18.12
N ASP A 174 -9.61 -15.26 -18.81
CA ASP A 174 -10.99 -15.03 -18.35
C ASP A 174 -11.26 -15.77 -17.03
N PHE A 175 -10.81 -17.01 -16.93
CA PHE A 175 -10.88 -17.78 -15.69
C PHE A 175 -10.15 -17.08 -14.53
N ARG A 176 -8.89 -16.67 -14.73
CA ARG A 176 -8.08 -15.99 -13.72
C ARG A 176 -8.74 -14.69 -13.24
N ASN A 177 -9.24 -13.89 -14.18
CA ASN A 177 -9.95 -12.65 -13.87
C ASN A 177 -11.23 -12.91 -13.07
N ALA A 178 -11.99 -13.96 -13.41
CA ALA A 178 -13.19 -14.34 -12.66
C ALA A 178 -12.86 -14.76 -11.22
N ILE A 179 -11.76 -15.47 -10.98
CA ILE A 179 -11.30 -15.81 -9.62
C ILE A 179 -10.91 -14.54 -8.84
N TYR A 180 -10.13 -13.63 -9.43
CA TYR A 180 -9.77 -12.38 -8.75
C TYR A 180 -11.00 -11.51 -8.44
N LEU A 181 -11.99 -11.48 -9.32
CA LEU A 181 -13.24 -10.78 -9.05
C LEU A 181 -13.98 -11.37 -7.84
N LYS A 182 -14.03 -12.70 -7.71
CA LYS A 182 -14.59 -13.36 -6.53
C LYS A 182 -13.81 -13.04 -5.25
N VAL A 183 -12.48 -13.05 -5.31
CA VAL A 183 -11.63 -12.66 -4.19
C VAL A 183 -11.91 -11.22 -3.77
N ALA A 184 -11.99 -10.30 -4.73
CA ALA A 184 -12.31 -8.89 -4.46
C ALA A 184 -13.69 -8.73 -3.82
N GLN A 185 -14.72 -9.43 -4.31
CA GLN A 185 -16.06 -9.44 -3.71
C GLN A 185 -16.04 -10.00 -2.27
N GLY A 186 -15.25 -11.04 -2.02
CA GLY A 186 -15.02 -11.59 -0.68
C GLY A 186 -14.39 -10.58 0.27
N LEU A 187 -13.35 -9.88 -0.19
CA LEU A 187 -12.68 -8.83 0.59
C LEU A 187 -13.63 -7.67 0.92
N VAL A 188 -14.46 -7.23 -0.03
CA VAL A 188 -15.47 -6.18 0.22
C VAL A 188 -16.45 -6.62 1.32
N ARG A 189 -16.92 -7.87 1.31
CA ARG A 189 -17.79 -8.41 2.36
C ARG A 189 -17.10 -8.48 3.72
N MET A 190 -15.79 -8.67 3.76
CA MET A 190 -15.00 -8.78 4.99
C MET A 190 -14.38 -7.43 5.42
N ASN A 191 -14.63 -6.34 4.67
CA ASN A 191 -14.01 -5.04 4.93
C ASN A 191 -14.31 -4.49 6.34
N TRP A 192 -15.50 -4.76 6.87
CA TRP A 192 -15.86 -4.40 8.24
C TRP A 192 -14.91 -4.97 9.28
N LEU A 193 -14.41 -6.21 9.08
CA LEU A 193 -13.46 -6.84 9.98
C LEU A 193 -12.09 -6.16 9.92
N ILE A 194 -11.64 -5.79 8.72
CA ILE A 194 -10.38 -5.06 8.55
C ILE A 194 -10.48 -3.70 9.24
N GLN A 195 -11.60 -2.99 9.07
CA GLN A 195 -11.83 -1.71 9.73
C GLN A 195 -11.93 -1.86 11.26
N TYR A 196 -12.57 -2.92 11.74
CA TYR A 196 -12.68 -3.19 13.17
C TYR A 196 -11.31 -3.47 13.81
N LEU A 197 -10.45 -4.24 13.15
CA LEU A 197 -9.15 -4.64 13.69
C LEU A 197 -8.07 -3.56 13.54
N PHE A 198 -8.11 -2.77 12.46
CA PHE A 198 -7.01 -1.90 12.05
C PHE A 198 -7.46 -0.46 11.75
N GLY A 199 -8.74 -0.16 11.85
CA GLY A 199 -9.26 1.18 11.56
C GLY A 199 -8.75 2.20 12.58
N ALA A 200 -8.31 3.36 12.09
CA ALA A 200 -7.99 4.50 12.93
C ALA A 200 -9.28 5.25 13.34
N SER A 201 -9.18 6.03 14.42
CA SER A 201 -10.28 6.92 14.80
C SER A 201 -10.66 7.85 13.64
N PRO A 202 -11.95 8.02 13.34
CA PRO A 202 -12.40 9.00 12.34
C PRO A 202 -12.22 10.46 12.79
N ARG A 203 -11.87 10.70 14.03
CA ARG A 203 -11.57 12.05 14.53
C ARG A 203 -10.17 12.44 14.07
N LEU A 204 -10.10 13.39 13.16
CA LEU A 204 -8.90 14.19 12.94
C LEU A 204 -8.67 15.00 14.22
N ALA A 205 -7.40 15.17 14.61
CA ALA A 205 -7.08 16.12 15.66
C ALA A 205 -7.58 17.49 15.19
N VAL A 206 -8.63 18.00 15.81
CA VAL A 206 -9.02 19.39 15.67
C VAL A 206 -8.03 20.12 16.56
N THR A 207 -7.11 20.84 15.98
CA THR A 207 -6.32 21.83 16.69
C THR A 207 -7.27 22.97 17.03
N ASP A 208 -7.58 23.14 18.32
CA ASP A 208 -8.21 24.35 18.84
C ASP A 208 -7.28 25.55 18.64
#